data_094fb16fc5a1d0ee6fef4cfc95a0e85e
#
_entry.id   094fb16fc5a1d0ee6fef4cfc95a0e85e
#
_cell.length_a   1.000
_cell.length_b   1.000
_cell.length_c   1.000
_cell.angle_alpha   90.00
_cell.angle_beta   90.00
_cell.angle_gamma   90.00
#
_symmetry.space_group_name_H-M   'P 1'
#
loop_
_entity.id
_entity.type
_entity.pdbx_description
1 polymer ?
#
loop_
_entity_poly.entity_id
_entity_poly.type
_entity_poly.pdbx_seq_one_letter_code
_entity_poly.pdbx_strand_id
1 'polypeptide(L)'
;MRQFQQNWKCRRKEDPAELLQVCWLEVTGSINDPQMVKGKTYEISFEVEMKEDAFGWNGSSVFMLAKAGKRGTYKGQKITLSDNKDGNRKRITIDKRFEVQNDNHDNTLYFGLYEVWSGRWKGGLLIYQAKVSQTSSNHN
;
A
#
# COMPACT_ATOMS: atom_id res chain seq x y z
N MET A 1 2.69 12.51 0.70
CA MET A 1 1.40 12.38 1.37
C MET A 1 1.38 11.18 2.27
N ARG A 2 0.87 11.34 3.46
CA ARG A 2 0.91 10.29 4.45
C ARG A 2 -0.39 10.31 5.23
N GLN A 3 -1.19 9.27 5.04
CA GLN A 3 -2.52 9.23 5.62
C GLN A 3 -2.83 7.78 5.97
N PHE A 4 -2.67 7.45 7.26
CA PHE A 4 -2.82 6.09 7.73
C PHE A 4 -3.96 6.00 8.71
N GLN A 5 -4.66 4.89 8.66
CA GLN A 5 -5.77 4.59 9.54
C GLN A 5 -5.48 3.34 10.34
N GLN A 6 -6.31 3.04 11.29
CA GLN A 6 -6.16 1.94 12.20
C GLN A 6 -5.13 2.21 13.28
N ASN A 7 -4.61 1.17 13.85
CA ASN A 7 -3.80 1.17 15.06
C ASN A 7 -2.35 1.50 14.76
N TRP A 8 -2.11 2.70 14.27
CA TRP A 8 -0.79 3.16 13.88
C TRP A 8 -0.21 4.09 14.92
N LYS A 9 1.11 4.01 15.08
CA LYS A 9 1.84 4.86 15.99
C LYS A 9 2.80 5.73 15.20
N CYS A 10 2.69 7.05 15.39
CA CYS A 10 3.53 7.99 14.67
C CYS A 10 3.90 9.11 15.59
N ARG A 11 5.18 9.19 15.98
CA ARG A 11 5.64 10.17 16.96
C ARG A 11 5.77 11.55 16.39
N ARG A 12 6.29 11.64 15.18
CA ARG A 12 6.46 12.90 14.47
C ARG A 12 6.07 12.67 13.02
N LYS A 13 5.89 13.80 12.32
CA LYS A 13 5.46 13.75 10.92
C LYS A 13 6.42 12.96 10.04
N GLU A 14 7.72 13.05 10.33
CA GLU A 14 8.75 12.37 9.54
C GLU A 14 8.99 10.93 9.97
N ASP A 15 8.51 10.54 11.13
CA ASP A 15 8.71 9.20 11.63
C ASP A 15 7.87 8.20 10.83
N PRO A 16 8.35 6.97 10.65
CA PRO A 16 7.52 5.96 10.03
C PRO A 16 6.33 5.63 10.93
N ALA A 17 5.23 5.28 10.32
CA ALA A 17 4.07 4.78 11.05
C ALA A 17 4.32 3.32 11.38
N GLU A 18 4.10 2.95 12.63
CA GLU A 18 4.30 1.59 13.09
C GLU A 18 2.94 0.92 13.32
N LEU A 19 2.74 -0.22 12.68
CA LEU A 19 1.56 -1.04 12.91
C LEU A 19 1.75 -1.82 14.20
N LEU A 20 0.94 -1.50 15.20
CA LEU A 20 1.10 -2.12 16.52
C LEU A 20 0.64 -3.56 16.48
N GLN A 21 -0.64 -3.80 16.38
CA GLN A 21 -1.16 -5.16 16.37
C GLN A 21 -2.59 -5.13 15.85
N VAL A 22 -2.83 -5.75 14.73
CA VAL A 22 -4.16 -5.73 14.11
C VAL A 22 -4.45 -7.08 13.45
N CYS A 23 -5.73 -7.40 13.34
CA CYS A 23 -6.17 -8.54 12.53
C CYS A 23 -6.83 -8.08 11.23
N TRP A 24 -6.86 -6.78 11.01
CA TRP A 24 -7.43 -6.18 9.80
C TRP A 24 -6.46 -5.11 9.35
N LEU A 25 -5.73 -5.36 8.28
CA LEU A 25 -4.79 -4.36 7.76
C LEU A 25 -5.45 -3.56 6.66
N GLU A 26 -5.48 -2.26 6.84
CA GLU A 26 -5.98 -1.36 5.81
C GLU A 26 -5.20 -0.05 5.90
N VAL A 27 -4.27 0.15 4.98
CA VAL A 27 -3.44 1.35 4.91
C VAL A 27 -3.75 2.01 3.59
N THR A 28 -4.37 3.17 3.63
CA THR A 28 -4.90 3.80 2.43
C THR A 28 -4.28 5.16 2.19
N GLY A 29 -4.26 5.56 0.94
CA GLY A 29 -3.84 6.88 0.52
C GLY A 29 -4.56 7.26 -0.75
N SER A 30 -4.41 8.52 -1.11
CA SER A 30 -4.98 9.01 -2.36
C SER A 30 -4.17 10.17 -2.87
N ILE A 31 -4.18 10.34 -4.19
CA ILE A 31 -3.61 11.52 -4.82
C ILE A 31 -4.59 12.03 -5.86
N ASN A 32 -4.57 13.34 -6.08
CA ASN A 32 -5.34 13.95 -7.14
C ASN A 32 -4.40 14.20 -8.32
N ASP A 33 -4.75 13.67 -9.48
CA ASP A 33 -3.97 13.86 -10.70
C ASP A 33 -4.87 14.49 -11.77
N PRO A 34 -4.75 15.83 -11.95
CA PRO A 34 -5.61 16.50 -12.94
C PRO A 34 -5.43 15.99 -14.35
N GLN A 35 -4.33 15.30 -14.62
CA GLN A 35 -4.07 14.76 -15.95
C GLN A 35 -4.40 13.27 -16.07
N MET A 36 -5.12 12.74 -15.09
CA MET A 36 -5.53 11.35 -15.15
C MET A 36 -6.51 11.12 -16.29
N VAL A 37 -6.14 10.21 -17.18
CA VAL A 37 -6.99 9.85 -18.30
C VAL A 37 -7.13 8.35 -18.33
N LYS A 38 -8.10 7.89 -19.13
CA LYS A 38 -8.37 6.48 -19.27
C LYS A 38 -7.12 5.74 -19.76
N GLY A 39 -6.83 4.61 -19.16
CA GLY A 39 -5.72 3.77 -19.59
C GLY A 39 -4.35 4.18 -19.11
N LYS A 40 -4.28 5.11 -18.19
CA LYS A 40 -2.99 5.48 -17.61
C LYS A 40 -2.44 4.37 -16.72
N THR A 41 -1.12 4.24 -16.73
CA THR A 41 -0.43 3.29 -15.88
C THR A 41 0.29 4.04 -14.77
N TYR A 42 0.08 3.57 -13.57
CA TYR A 42 0.72 4.13 -12.38
C TYR A 42 1.57 3.08 -11.71
N GLU A 43 2.73 3.50 -11.23
CA GLU A 43 3.53 2.67 -10.35
C GLU A 43 3.34 3.17 -8.93
N ILE A 44 2.93 2.28 -8.05
CA ILE A 44 2.70 2.59 -6.65
C ILE A 44 3.71 1.81 -5.83
N SER A 45 4.45 2.52 -5.00
CA SER A 45 5.50 1.93 -4.17
C SER A 45 5.23 2.24 -2.71
N PHE A 46 5.38 1.23 -1.87
CA PHE A 46 5.42 1.42 -0.42
C PHE A 46 6.80 1.05 0.07
N GLU A 47 7.39 1.95 0.83
CA GLU A 47 8.66 1.66 1.48
C GLU A 47 8.38 1.28 2.91
N VAL A 48 8.69 0.04 3.27
CA VAL A 48 8.32 -0.53 4.57
C VAL A 48 9.53 -1.18 5.20
N GLU A 49 9.40 -1.46 6.48
CA GLU A 49 10.45 -2.20 7.20
C GLU A 49 9.77 -3.22 8.10
N MET A 50 10.27 -4.45 8.05
CA MET A 50 9.82 -5.50 8.96
C MET A 50 10.73 -5.46 10.17
N LYS A 51 10.14 -5.21 11.33
CA LYS A 51 10.90 -5.18 12.58
C LYS A 51 11.38 -6.59 12.93
N GLU A 52 12.34 -6.64 13.84
CA GLU A 52 12.94 -7.90 14.25
C GLU A 52 11.92 -8.88 14.87
N ASP A 53 10.81 -8.36 15.37
CA ASP A 53 9.76 -9.17 15.98
C ASP A 53 8.47 -9.19 15.16
N ALA A 54 8.55 -8.88 13.87
CA ALA A 54 7.38 -8.90 13.01
C ALA A 54 6.76 -10.29 12.99
N PHE A 55 5.44 -10.34 13.03
CA PHE A 55 4.72 -11.60 13.12
C PHE A 55 3.39 -11.53 12.38
N GLY A 56 2.85 -12.70 12.06
CA GLY A 56 1.51 -12.82 11.47
C GLY A 56 1.44 -12.63 9.97
N TRP A 57 2.59 -12.49 9.30
CA TRP A 57 2.61 -12.23 7.87
C TRP A 57 2.67 -13.49 7.04
N ASN A 58 3.28 -14.55 7.56
CA ASN A 58 3.28 -15.84 6.87
C ASN A 58 1.85 -16.35 6.76
N GLY A 59 1.46 -16.73 5.56
CA GLY A 59 0.13 -17.24 5.32
C GLY A 59 -0.96 -16.19 5.22
N SER A 60 -0.61 -14.92 5.36
CA SER A 60 -1.55 -13.82 5.13
C SER A 60 -1.46 -13.37 3.69
N SER A 61 -2.61 -13.13 3.08
CA SER A 61 -2.66 -12.65 1.70
C SER A 61 -2.82 -11.14 1.71
N VAL A 62 -1.69 -10.44 1.55
CA VAL A 62 -1.71 -8.98 1.48
C VAL A 62 -1.84 -8.57 0.02
N PHE A 63 -2.70 -7.60 -0.23
CA PHE A 63 -2.90 -7.08 -1.58
C PHE A 63 -2.67 -5.60 -1.62
N MET A 64 -2.07 -5.13 -2.70
CA MET A 64 -2.09 -3.71 -3.03
C MET A 64 -3.25 -3.49 -3.98
N LEU A 65 -4.13 -2.54 -3.65
CA LEU A 65 -5.29 -2.23 -4.46
C LEU A 65 -5.21 -0.79 -4.94
N ALA A 66 -5.73 -0.54 -6.13
CA ALA A 66 -5.79 0.81 -6.69
C ALA A 66 -7.02 0.96 -7.55
N LYS A 67 -7.59 2.17 -7.55
CA LYS A 67 -8.71 2.48 -8.43
C LYS A 67 -8.68 3.97 -8.78
N ALA A 68 -9.23 4.31 -9.93
CA ALA A 68 -9.40 5.69 -10.34
C ALA A 68 -10.83 6.14 -10.04
N GLY A 69 -10.96 7.15 -9.17
CA GLY A 69 -12.24 7.70 -8.78
C GLY A 69 -12.97 6.85 -7.76
N LYS A 70 -13.86 7.48 -7.00
CA LYS A 70 -14.64 6.78 -5.97
C LYS A 70 -15.46 5.65 -6.53
N ARG A 71 -15.96 5.80 -7.75
CA ARG A 71 -16.81 4.80 -8.40
C ARG A 71 -16.03 3.82 -9.24
N GLY A 72 -14.70 3.95 -9.27
CA GLY A 72 -13.87 3.05 -10.04
C GLY A 72 -13.83 1.66 -9.44
N THR A 73 -13.35 0.73 -10.24
CA THR A 73 -13.19 -0.66 -9.81
C THR A 73 -11.76 -0.85 -9.33
N TYR A 74 -11.61 -1.45 -8.16
CA TYR A 74 -10.29 -1.77 -7.64
C TYR A 74 -9.61 -2.84 -8.49
N LYS A 75 -8.35 -2.61 -8.76
CA LYS A 75 -7.46 -3.64 -9.31
C LYS A 75 -6.49 -4.03 -8.20
N GLY A 76 -6.21 -5.31 -8.08
CA GLY A 76 -5.40 -5.81 -6.98
C GLY A 76 -4.23 -6.62 -7.46
N GLN A 77 -3.13 -6.55 -6.71
CA GLN A 77 -1.96 -7.38 -6.92
C GLN A 77 -1.49 -7.91 -5.60
N LYS A 78 -1.21 -9.20 -5.58
CA LYS A 78 -0.80 -9.87 -4.36
C LYS A 78 0.63 -9.51 -4.01
N ILE A 79 0.87 -9.31 -2.72
CA ILE A 79 2.18 -9.01 -2.17
C ILE A 79 2.52 -10.10 -1.19
N THR A 80 3.78 -10.54 -1.17
CA THR A 80 4.24 -11.52 -0.20
C THR A 80 5.09 -10.84 0.85
N LEU A 81 4.64 -10.91 2.09
CA LEU A 81 5.41 -10.50 3.25
C LEU A 81 5.60 -11.72 4.13
N SER A 82 6.73 -11.78 4.80
CA SER A 82 7.08 -12.93 5.64
C SER A 82 7.44 -12.46 7.04
N ASP A 83 7.16 -13.32 8.00
CA ASP A 83 7.60 -13.08 9.36
C ASP A 83 9.13 -13.00 9.38
N ASN A 84 9.63 -12.23 10.33
CA ASN A 84 11.06 -12.02 10.46
C ASN A 84 11.64 -13.12 11.35
N LYS A 85 12.23 -14.14 10.71
CA LYS A 85 12.70 -15.31 11.44
C LYS A 85 14.12 -15.20 11.97
N ASP A 86 14.93 -14.33 11.39
CA ASP A 86 16.34 -14.22 11.80
C ASP A 86 16.59 -13.09 12.79
N GLY A 87 15.54 -12.37 13.18
CA GLY A 87 15.67 -11.30 14.17
C GLY A 87 16.32 -10.03 13.69
N ASN A 88 16.51 -9.88 12.40
CA ASN A 88 17.10 -8.67 11.82
C ASN A 88 16.03 -7.83 11.13
N ARG A 89 16.13 -6.51 11.27
CA ARG A 89 15.22 -5.61 10.57
C ARG A 89 15.48 -5.69 9.07
N LYS A 90 14.41 -5.63 8.29
CA LYS A 90 14.52 -5.74 6.83
C LYS A 90 13.74 -4.62 6.17
N ARG A 91 14.45 -3.81 5.38
CA ARG A 91 13.84 -2.75 4.59
C ARG A 91 13.42 -3.33 3.25
N ILE A 92 12.17 -3.04 2.86
CA ILE A 92 11.59 -3.63 1.66
C ILE A 92 10.88 -2.52 0.88
N THR A 93 11.05 -2.53 -0.43
CA THR A 93 10.27 -1.67 -1.31
C THR A 93 9.28 -2.55 -2.05
N ILE A 94 8.01 -2.22 -1.94
CA ILE A 94 6.94 -2.95 -2.60
C ILE A 94 6.46 -2.12 -3.76
N ASP A 95 6.76 -2.57 -4.99
CA ASP A 95 6.39 -1.85 -6.22
C ASP A 95 5.37 -2.64 -7.01
N LYS A 96 4.28 -1.99 -7.42
CA LYS A 96 3.31 -2.61 -8.30
C LYS A 96 2.81 -1.60 -9.31
N ARG A 97 2.53 -2.08 -10.51
CA ARG A 97 2.02 -1.25 -11.59
C ARG A 97 0.55 -1.55 -11.80
N PHE A 98 -0.21 -0.50 -12.00
CA PHE A 98 -1.64 -0.59 -12.22
C PHE A 98 -2.03 0.24 -13.44
N GLU A 99 -2.75 -0.39 -14.36
CA GLU A 99 -3.41 0.34 -15.41
C GLU A 99 -4.84 0.59 -14.94
N VAL A 100 -5.19 1.85 -14.74
CA VAL A 100 -6.49 2.19 -14.19
C VAL A 100 -7.34 2.85 -15.28
N GLN A 101 -8.64 2.61 -15.19
CA GLN A 101 -9.61 3.19 -16.10
C GLN A 101 -10.31 4.34 -15.40
N ASN A 102 -10.25 5.52 -16.00
CA ASN A 102 -10.95 6.67 -15.47
C ASN A 102 -12.14 6.98 -16.39
N ASP A 103 -13.28 6.39 -16.08
CA ASP A 103 -14.49 6.53 -16.88
C ASP A 103 -15.41 7.64 -16.38
N ASN A 104 -14.96 8.41 -15.40
CA ASN A 104 -15.72 9.52 -14.84
C ASN A 104 -14.77 10.70 -14.66
N HIS A 105 -15.28 11.77 -14.05
CA HIS A 105 -14.49 13.00 -13.93
C HIS A 105 -13.77 13.14 -12.59
N ASP A 106 -13.69 12.07 -11.82
CA ASP A 106 -12.98 12.08 -10.55
C ASP A 106 -11.52 11.71 -10.83
N ASN A 107 -10.64 12.70 -10.70
CA ASN A 107 -9.21 12.53 -10.98
C ASN A 107 -8.42 12.10 -9.76
N THR A 108 -9.03 11.41 -8.83
CA THR A 108 -8.36 10.93 -7.64
C THR A 108 -8.02 9.46 -7.80
N LEU A 109 -6.75 9.15 -7.57
CA LEU A 109 -6.29 7.76 -7.53
C LEU A 109 -6.29 7.32 -6.07
N TYR A 110 -7.05 6.27 -5.77
CA TYR A 110 -7.12 5.66 -4.45
C TYR A 110 -6.29 4.40 -4.46
N PHE A 111 -5.52 4.19 -3.41
CA PHE A 111 -4.67 3.01 -3.34
C PHE A 111 -4.45 2.62 -1.88
N GLY A 112 -3.98 1.40 -1.67
CA GLY A 112 -3.70 0.97 -0.32
C GLY A 112 -3.17 -0.45 -0.25
N LEU A 113 -2.78 -0.82 0.96
CA LEU A 113 -2.39 -2.18 1.31
C LEU A 113 -3.48 -2.76 2.19
N TYR A 114 -3.91 -3.97 1.85
CA TYR A 114 -5.06 -4.59 2.50
C TYR A 114 -4.79 -6.05 2.84
N GLU A 115 -5.14 -6.42 4.06
CA GLU A 115 -5.28 -7.81 4.46
C GLU A 115 -6.41 -7.85 5.47
N VAL A 116 -7.61 -8.12 4.98
CA VAL A 116 -8.83 -8.03 5.77
C VAL A 116 -9.57 -9.36 5.82
N TRP A 117 -8.95 -10.40 5.25
CA TRP A 117 -9.66 -11.65 5.03
C TRP A 117 -9.32 -12.75 6.03
N SER A 118 -8.08 -12.77 6.53
CA SER A 118 -7.63 -13.91 7.33
C SER A 118 -8.05 -13.84 8.80
N GLY A 119 -8.28 -12.64 9.32
CA GLY A 119 -8.52 -12.46 10.74
C GLY A 119 -7.29 -12.72 11.60
N ARG A 120 -6.15 -12.90 10.99
CA ARG A 120 -4.91 -13.25 11.67
C ARG A 120 -4.25 -12.02 12.27
N TRP A 121 -3.84 -12.10 13.51
CA TRP A 121 -3.14 -10.99 14.15
C TRP A 121 -1.75 -10.82 13.53
N LYS A 122 -1.37 -9.60 13.29
CA LYS A 122 -0.09 -9.28 12.67
C LYS A 122 0.44 -7.95 13.18
N GLY A 123 1.75 -7.79 13.16
CA GLY A 123 2.37 -6.56 13.65
C GLY A 123 3.83 -6.47 13.28
N GLY A 124 4.49 -5.40 13.74
CA GLY A 124 5.90 -5.19 13.50
C GLY A 124 6.23 -4.66 12.13
N LEU A 125 5.28 -3.99 11.50
CA LEU A 125 5.48 -3.37 10.18
C LEU A 125 5.60 -1.85 10.34
N LEU A 126 6.68 -1.29 9.80
CA LEU A 126 6.87 0.15 9.73
C LEU A 126 6.64 0.60 8.30
N ILE A 127 5.89 1.67 8.12
CA ILE A 127 5.67 2.26 6.81
C ILE A 127 6.29 3.63 6.77
N TYR A 128 7.25 3.82 5.88
CA TYR A 128 7.97 5.08 5.75
C TYR A 128 7.31 6.03 4.79
N GLN A 129 6.91 5.52 3.64
CA GLN A 129 6.27 6.38 2.64
C GLN A 129 5.61 5.55 1.56
N ALA A 130 4.67 6.19 0.87
CA ALA A 130 4.11 5.69 -0.36
C ALA A 130 4.46 6.68 -1.45
N LYS A 131 4.83 6.16 -2.62
CA LYS A 131 5.13 6.98 -3.79
C LYS A 131 4.25 6.54 -4.93
N VAL A 132 3.75 7.50 -5.67
CA VAL A 132 2.95 7.22 -6.85
C VAL A 132 3.56 7.99 -8.01
N SER A 133 3.84 7.28 -9.10
CA SER A 133 4.34 7.92 -10.30
C SER A 133 3.56 7.39 -11.50
N GLN A 134 3.31 8.28 -12.46
CA GLN A 134 2.70 7.90 -13.69
C GLN A 134 3.80 7.41 -14.62
N THR A 135 3.64 6.21 -15.13
CA THR A 135 4.64 5.66 -16.03
C THR A 135 4.29 6.01 -17.46
N SER A 136 5.32 6.13 -18.29
CA SER A 136 5.12 6.31 -19.71
C SER A 136 4.55 5.01 -20.28
N SER A 137 3.44 5.09 -20.94
CA SER A 137 2.78 3.91 -21.46
C SER A 137 3.25 3.52 -22.84
N ASN A 138 4.21 4.11 -23.38
CA ASN A 138 4.63 3.84 -24.70
C ASN A 138 5.55 2.83 -24.88
N HIS A 139 5.46 2.86 -25.06
CA HIS A 139 6.20 2.41 -25.36
C HIS A 139 6.36 1.87 -26.14
N ASN A 140 6.38 1.95 -26.54
CA ASN A 140 6.51 1.63 -27.44
C ASN A 140 6.73 1.07 -27.80
#